data_013eea3442fba2c0558aab1fb77791b1
#
_entry.id   013eea3442fba2c0558aab1fb77791b1
#
_cell.length_a   1.000
_cell.length_b   1.000
_cell.length_c   1.000
_cell.angle_alpha   90.00
_cell.angle_beta   90.00
_cell.angle_gamma   90.00
#
_symmetry.space_group_name_H-M   'P 1'
#
loop_
_entity.id
_entity.type
_entity.pdbx_description
1 polymer ?
#
loop_
_entity_poly.entity_id
_entity_poly.type
_entity_poly.pdbx_seq_one_letter_code
_entity_poly.pdbx_strand_id
1 'polypeptide(L)'
;DLIDSSLYATLKKAIIDRAEKLLKISENACFGTCIERVFWGSNGHVCDEAHILLLAHDISGKKEYFDVAKKQFDYVLGCNPMNFCYVTGVGTQSPKYPHHRPSGALKKVMPGMLAGGPADGLMDVHAKKHLQGKPPLKCYLDISGSYSTNEVAIYWNSPFVYITAKLGLV
;
A
#
# COMPACT_ATOMS: atom_id res chain seq x y z
N ASP A 1 -2.84 -3.60 -34.82
CA ASP A 1 -2.36 -2.97 -33.59
C ASP A 1 -3.35 -1.91 -33.14
N LEU A 2 -3.80 -1.99 -31.88
CA LEU A 2 -4.83 -1.10 -31.31
C LEU A 2 -4.24 0.21 -30.73
N ILE A 3 -2.91 0.32 -30.67
CA ILE A 3 -2.23 1.44 -30.03
C ILE A 3 -1.20 2.03 -30.98
N ASP A 4 -1.19 3.35 -31.11
CA ASP A 4 -0.15 4.08 -31.82
C ASP A 4 1.25 3.76 -31.26
N SER A 5 2.20 3.45 -32.14
CA SER A 5 3.55 3.02 -31.73
C SER A 5 4.32 4.09 -30.97
N SER A 6 4.10 5.38 -31.30
CA SER A 6 4.75 6.51 -30.61
C SER A 6 4.19 6.68 -29.20
N LEU A 7 2.87 6.54 -29.04
CA LEU A 7 2.21 6.56 -27.75
C LEU A 7 2.68 5.39 -26.86
N TYR A 8 2.77 4.19 -27.47
CA TYR A 8 3.26 3.01 -26.76
C TYR A 8 4.70 3.18 -26.23
N ALA A 9 5.59 3.70 -27.06
CA ALA A 9 6.96 4.00 -26.67
C ALA A 9 7.02 5.06 -25.55
N THR A 10 6.19 6.08 -25.63
CA THR A 10 6.08 7.14 -24.61
C THR A 10 5.60 6.58 -23.25
N LEU A 11 4.58 5.74 -23.26
CA LEU A 11 4.06 5.10 -22.03
C LEU A 11 5.09 4.18 -21.40
N LYS A 12 5.75 3.33 -22.19
CA LYS A 12 6.85 2.48 -21.71
C LYS A 12 7.95 3.30 -21.04
N LYS A 13 8.40 4.37 -21.70
CA LYS A 13 9.41 5.26 -21.14
C LYS A 13 8.96 5.87 -19.82
N ALA A 14 7.74 6.36 -19.72
CA ALA A 14 7.20 6.97 -18.51
C ALA A 14 7.16 5.97 -17.33
N ILE A 15 6.78 4.70 -17.58
CA ILE A 15 6.78 3.63 -16.57
C ILE A 15 8.20 3.35 -16.08
N ILE A 16 9.16 3.20 -16.98
CA ILE A 16 10.57 2.97 -16.63
C ILE A 16 11.15 4.16 -15.86
N ASP A 17 10.93 5.38 -16.33
CA ASP A 17 11.41 6.60 -15.67
C ASP A 17 10.84 6.73 -14.24
N ARG A 18 9.58 6.34 -14.02
CA ARG A 18 8.99 6.30 -12.67
C ARG A 18 9.64 5.20 -11.83
N ALA A 19 9.78 4.00 -12.35
CA ALA A 19 10.39 2.87 -11.65
C ALA A 19 11.83 3.17 -11.20
N GLU A 20 12.65 3.81 -12.03
CA GLU A 20 14.01 4.23 -11.64
C GLU A 20 14.00 5.24 -10.45
N LYS A 21 13.02 6.13 -10.40
CA LYS A 21 12.85 7.02 -9.24
C LYS A 21 12.45 6.23 -7.98
N LEU A 22 11.58 5.25 -8.13
CA LEU A 22 11.13 4.40 -7.02
C LEU A 22 12.26 3.55 -6.44
N LEU A 23 13.19 3.03 -7.27
CA LEU A 23 14.38 2.35 -6.76
C LEU A 23 15.19 3.27 -5.83
N LYS A 24 15.45 4.51 -6.26
CA LYS A 24 16.22 5.49 -5.47
C LYS A 24 15.53 5.85 -4.15
N ILE A 25 14.19 5.98 -4.15
CA ILE A 25 13.42 6.22 -2.92
C ILE A 25 13.55 5.02 -1.99
N SER A 26 13.34 3.80 -2.51
CA SER A 26 13.44 2.56 -1.74
C SER A 26 14.81 2.33 -1.10
N GLU A 27 15.90 2.66 -1.79
CA GLU A 27 17.27 2.55 -1.29
C GLU A 27 17.51 3.40 -0.02
N ASN A 28 16.84 4.55 0.08
CA ASN A 28 16.99 5.49 1.20
C ASN A 28 15.93 5.31 2.30
N ALA A 29 14.98 4.41 2.13
CA ALA A 29 13.89 4.18 3.08
C ALA A 29 14.19 3.01 4.03
N CYS A 30 13.95 3.19 5.34
CA CYS A 30 14.24 2.19 6.38
C CYS A 30 13.63 0.81 6.13
N PHE A 31 12.45 0.75 5.49
CA PHE A 31 11.75 -0.49 5.16
C PHE A 31 11.74 -0.77 3.66
N GLY A 32 12.57 -0.06 2.88
CA GLY A 32 12.58 -0.17 1.44
C GLY A 32 11.28 0.27 0.77
N THR A 33 10.46 1.09 1.44
CA THR A 33 9.21 1.60 0.89
C THR A 33 9.45 2.66 -0.19
N CYS A 34 8.54 2.76 -1.14
CA CYS A 34 8.60 3.74 -2.22
C CYS A 34 7.80 5.02 -1.92
N ILE A 35 7.34 5.22 -0.67
CA ILE A 35 6.63 6.43 -0.27
C ILE A 35 7.51 7.34 0.58
N GLU A 36 7.47 8.64 0.31
CA GLU A 36 8.26 9.64 1.03
C GLU A 36 7.50 10.27 2.21
N ARG A 37 6.18 10.15 2.20
CA ARG A 37 5.28 10.61 3.27
C ARG A 37 4.04 9.74 3.36
N VAL A 38 3.42 9.69 4.53
CA VAL A 38 2.15 8.99 4.74
C VAL A 38 0.98 9.97 4.71
N PHE A 39 -0.14 9.52 4.21
CA PHE A 39 -1.39 10.27 4.10
C PHE A 39 -2.57 9.30 4.10
N TRP A 40 -3.77 9.79 4.14
CA TRP A 40 -4.98 8.96 4.10
C TRP A 40 -5.01 8.08 2.85
N GLY A 41 -4.86 6.77 3.04
CA GLY A 41 -4.74 5.76 1.98
C GLY A 41 -3.31 5.40 1.56
N SER A 42 -2.32 5.72 2.39
CA SER A 42 -0.90 5.47 2.09
C SER A 42 -0.58 4.03 1.69
N ASN A 43 -1.26 3.02 2.27
CA ASN A 43 -1.05 1.62 1.88
C ASN A 43 -1.51 1.34 0.44
N GLY A 44 -2.61 1.97 -0.01
CA GLY A 44 -3.02 1.91 -1.40
C GLY A 44 -1.94 2.46 -2.32
N HIS A 45 -1.36 3.61 -1.96
CA HIS A 45 -0.26 4.21 -2.73
C HIS A 45 1.00 3.32 -2.74
N VAL A 46 1.36 2.68 -1.62
CA VAL A 46 2.43 1.67 -1.59
C VAL A 46 2.17 0.56 -2.61
N CYS A 47 0.93 0.10 -2.72
CA CYS A 47 0.55 -0.93 -3.69
C CYS A 47 0.56 -0.40 -5.14
N ASP A 48 0.17 0.85 -5.38
CA ASP A 48 0.26 1.49 -6.71
C ASP A 48 1.71 1.57 -7.20
N GLU A 49 2.65 1.93 -6.31
CA GLU A 49 4.07 1.99 -6.67
C GLU A 49 4.65 0.59 -6.94
N ALA A 50 4.22 -0.42 -6.17
CA ALA A 50 4.56 -1.82 -6.46
C ALA A 50 4.03 -2.27 -7.82
N HIS A 51 2.81 -1.86 -8.18
CA HIS A 51 2.22 -2.15 -9.50
C HIS A 51 3.06 -1.57 -10.64
N ILE A 52 3.48 -0.29 -10.51
CA ILE A 52 4.37 0.35 -11.51
C ILE A 52 5.71 -0.39 -11.64
N LEU A 53 6.30 -0.81 -10.52
CA LEU A 53 7.55 -1.58 -10.52
C LEU A 53 7.39 -2.94 -11.23
N LEU A 54 6.29 -3.65 -11.01
CA LEU A 54 6.00 -4.91 -11.69
C LEU A 54 5.77 -4.72 -13.19
N LEU A 55 5.08 -3.66 -13.62
CA LEU A 55 4.97 -3.31 -15.03
C LEU A 55 6.34 -3.00 -15.65
N ALA A 56 7.20 -2.26 -14.94
CA ALA A 56 8.55 -1.98 -15.40
C ALA A 56 9.41 -3.26 -15.51
N HIS A 57 9.23 -4.20 -14.58
CA HIS A 57 9.85 -5.53 -14.65
C HIS A 57 9.38 -6.30 -15.91
N ASP A 58 8.07 -6.35 -16.17
CA ASP A 58 7.51 -7.00 -17.35
C ASP A 58 8.03 -6.39 -18.68
N ILE A 59 8.25 -5.07 -18.70
CA ILE A 59 8.75 -4.35 -19.88
C ILE A 59 10.24 -4.61 -20.14
N SER A 60 11.07 -4.68 -19.06
CA SER A 60 12.53 -4.63 -19.17
C SER A 60 13.25 -5.90 -18.77
N GLY A 61 12.61 -6.79 -17.99
CA GLY A 61 13.24 -7.96 -17.36
C GLY A 61 14.17 -7.61 -16.19
N LYS A 62 14.27 -6.32 -15.78
CA LYS A 62 15.16 -5.89 -14.70
C LYS A 62 14.65 -6.38 -13.35
N LYS A 63 15.41 -7.28 -12.72
CA LYS A 63 15.02 -7.99 -11.49
C LYS A 63 14.85 -7.05 -10.28
N GLU A 64 15.61 -5.97 -10.21
CA GLU A 64 15.56 -5.00 -9.13
C GLU A 64 14.16 -4.38 -8.96
N TYR A 65 13.41 -4.19 -10.04
CA TYR A 65 12.02 -3.72 -9.97
C TYR A 65 11.13 -4.73 -9.24
N PHE A 66 11.27 -6.02 -9.55
CA PHE A 66 10.54 -7.08 -8.88
C PHE A 66 10.89 -7.15 -7.38
N ASP A 67 12.19 -7.10 -7.05
CA ASP A 67 12.66 -7.17 -5.67
C ASP A 67 12.16 -5.99 -4.84
N VAL A 68 12.11 -4.78 -5.40
CA VAL A 68 11.56 -3.60 -4.72
C VAL A 68 10.04 -3.65 -4.64
N ALA A 69 9.34 -4.14 -5.66
CA ALA A 69 7.90 -4.37 -5.59
C ALA A 69 7.54 -5.33 -4.45
N LYS A 70 8.33 -6.41 -4.29
CA LYS A 70 8.15 -7.35 -3.18
C LYS A 70 8.32 -6.68 -1.81
N LYS A 71 9.27 -5.76 -1.65
CA LYS A 71 9.41 -4.98 -0.39
C LYS A 71 8.16 -4.16 -0.05
N GLN A 72 7.49 -3.59 -1.06
CA GLN A 72 6.23 -2.87 -0.86
C GLN A 72 5.14 -3.82 -0.33
N PHE A 73 5.06 -5.02 -0.90
CA PHE A 73 4.14 -6.05 -0.46
C PHE A 73 4.45 -6.52 0.97
N ASP A 74 5.73 -6.81 1.26
CA ASP A 74 6.18 -7.20 2.60
C ASP A 74 5.86 -6.11 3.65
N TYR A 75 5.96 -4.81 3.27
CA TYR A 75 5.60 -3.69 4.14
C TYR A 75 4.13 -3.74 4.56
N VAL A 76 3.20 -3.93 3.64
CA VAL A 76 1.76 -3.99 3.99
C VAL A 76 1.41 -5.25 4.77
N LEU A 77 2.20 -6.32 4.65
CA LEU A 77 2.03 -7.58 5.37
C LEU A 77 2.71 -7.63 6.75
N GLY A 78 3.42 -6.56 7.17
CA GLY A 78 3.95 -6.47 8.54
C GLY A 78 5.42 -6.12 8.66
N CYS A 79 6.19 -6.11 7.57
CA CYS A 79 7.58 -5.64 7.55
C CYS A 79 7.63 -4.09 7.61
N ASN A 80 7.10 -3.53 8.72
CA ASN A 80 6.90 -2.11 8.93
C ASN A 80 7.14 -1.72 10.40
N PRO A 81 7.20 -0.41 10.76
CA PRO A 81 7.48 0.03 12.12
C PRO A 81 6.45 -0.37 13.18
N MET A 82 5.27 -0.83 12.76
CA MET A 82 4.20 -1.29 13.65
C MET A 82 4.26 -2.80 13.91
N ASN A 83 5.05 -3.55 13.12
CA ASN A 83 5.00 -5.03 13.09
C ASN A 83 3.55 -5.53 12.94
N PHE A 84 2.78 -4.89 12.06
CA PHE A 84 1.34 -5.06 11.92
C PHE A 84 0.98 -5.29 10.44
N CYS A 85 0.28 -6.39 10.17
CA CYS A 85 -0.27 -6.66 8.85
C CYS A 85 -1.49 -5.75 8.62
N TYR A 86 -1.49 -4.95 7.57
CA TYR A 86 -2.62 -4.06 7.26
C TYR A 86 -3.75 -4.74 6.50
N VAL A 87 -3.68 -6.06 6.32
CA VAL A 87 -4.71 -6.86 5.63
C VAL A 87 -5.54 -7.62 6.65
N THR A 88 -6.85 -7.42 6.64
CA THR A 88 -7.77 -8.07 7.59
C THR A 88 -7.67 -9.59 7.54
N GLY A 89 -7.61 -10.23 8.70
CA GLY A 89 -7.59 -11.69 8.81
C GLY A 89 -6.31 -12.38 8.33
N VAL A 90 -5.23 -11.63 8.06
CA VAL A 90 -3.93 -12.15 7.61
C VAL A 90 -2.88 -11.89 8.69
N GLY A 91 -2.00 -12.86 8.92
CA GLY A 91 -0.95 -12.77 9.93
C GLY A 91 -1.46 -12.87 11.37
N THR A 92 -0.58 -12.58 12.33
CA THR A 92 -0.87 -12.68 13.78
C THR A 92 -1.48 -11.41 14.35
N GLN A 93 -1.18 -10.26 13.75
CA GLN A 93 -1.71 -8.93 14.11
C GLN A 93 -2.23 -8.24 12.85
N SER A 94 -3.53 -8.05 12.78
CA SER A 94 -4.19 -7.44 11.61
C SER A 94 -5.46 -6.69 12.03
N PRO A 95 -6.05 -5.83 11.16
CA PRO A 95 -7.21 -5.03 11.49
C PRO A 95 -8.40 -5.88 11.95
N LYS A 96 -8.87 -5.61 13.15
CA LYS A 96 -10.07 -6.23 13.76
C LYS A 96 -11.28 -5.31 13.73
N TYR A 97 -11.03 -4.00 13.62
CA TYR A 97 -12.08 -2.96 13.66
C TYR A 97 -11.94 -1.98 12.49
N PRO A 98 -11.91 -2.47 11.22
CA PRO A 98 -11.76 -1.58 10.07
C PRO A 98 -12.96 -0.62 9.96
N HIS A 99 -12.72 0.60 9.47
CA HIS A 99 -13.77 1.52 9.07
C HIS A 99 -14.40 1.02 7.77
N HIS A 100 -15.30 0.04 7.91
CA HIS A 100 -16.01 -0.63 6.82
C HIS A 100 -17.45 -0.89 7.22
N ARG A 101 -18.41 -0.15 6.61
CA ARG A 101 -19.83 -0.19 6.97
C ARG A 101 -20.43 -1.60 6.96
N PRO A 102 -20.18 -2.45 5.93
CA PRO A 102 -20.71 -3.82 5.95
C PRO A 102 -20.17 -4.65 7.12
N SER A 103 -18.88 -4.55 7.44
CA SER A 103 -18.30 -5.25 8.60
C SER A 103 -18.94 -4.81 9.92
N GLY A 104 -19.19 -3.50 10.06
CA GLY A 104 -19.87 -2.95 11.24
C GLY A 104 -21.32 -3.45 11.39
N ALA A 105 -22.08 -3.48 10.30
CA ALA A 105 -23.46 -3.95 10.27
C ALA A 105 -23.56 -5.45 10.56
N LEU A 106 -22.69 -6.26 9.98
CA LEU A 106 -22.65 -7.71 10.15
C LEU A 106 -21.94 -8.16 11.43
N LYS A 107 -21.29 -7.23 12.16
CA LYS A 107 -20.39 -7.54 13.31
C LYS A 107 -19.36 -8.62 12.97
N LYS A 108 -18.92 -8.64 11.71
CA LYS A 108 -17.98 -9.63 11.18
C LYS A 108 -17.06 -8.96 10.15
N VAL A 109 -15.77 -9.09 10.35
CA VAL A 109 -14.76 -8.57 9.41
C VAL A 109 -14.49 -9.61 8.33
N MET A 110 -14.61 -9.22 7.07
CA MET A 110 -14.21 -10.04 5.94
C MET A 110 -12.67 -10.10 5.88
N PRO A 111 -12.04 -11.27 5.73
CA PRO A 111 -10.60 -11.36 5.54
C PRO A 111 -10.17 -10.85 4.16
N GLY A 112 -8.91 -10.44 4.05
CA GLY A 112 -8.28 -10.06 2.78
C GLY A 112 -8.47 -8.60 2.38
N MET A 113 -9.06 -7.73 3.21
CA MET A 113 -9.21 -6.30 2.91
C MET A 113 -8.00 -5.51 3.38
N LEU A 114 -7.40 -4.72 2.50
CA LEU A 114 -6.33 -3.78 2.83
C LEU A 114 -6.92 -2.52 3.49
N ALA A 115 -6.45 -2.19 4.70
CA ALA A 115 -6.74 -0.93 5.37
C ALA A 115 -5.87 0.21 4.84
N GLY A 116 -6.36 1.45 4.93
CA GLY A 116 -5.72 2.67 4.40
C GLY A 116 -4.29 2.91 4.87
N GLY A 117 -3.98 2.50 6.11
CA GLY A 117 -2.62 2.57 6.65
C GLY A 117 -2.28 3.87 7.38
N PRO A 118 -1.01 4.08 7.74
CA PRO A 118 -0.57 5.25 8.47
C PRO A 118 -0.92 6.55 7.76
N ALA A 119 -1.40 7.55 8.54
CA ALA A 119 -1.72 8.90 8.05
C ALA A 119 -1.39 9.94 9.12
N ASP A 120 -0.39 10.77 8.89
CA ASP A 120 0.11 11.77 9.86
C ASP A 120 -0.70 13.08 9.86
N GLY A 121 -1.60 13.26 8.89
CA GLY A 121 -2.51 14.41 8.84
C GLY A 121 -3.59 14.41 9.93
N LEU A 122 -3.75 13.31 10.67
CA LEU A 122 -4.64 13.15 11.82
C LEU A 122 -6.06 13.71 11.58
N MET A 123 -6.70 13.31 10.47
CA MET A 123 -7.91 13.96 9.95
C MET A 123 -9.19 13.60 10.72
N ASP A 124 -9.19 12.54 11.54
CA ASP A 124 -10.32 12.16 12.39
C ASP A 124 -10.04 12.40 13.88
N VAL A 125 -11.09 12.41 14.68
CA VAL A 125 -11.02 12.71 16.12
C VAL A 125 -10.21 11.68 16.92
N HIS A 126 -10.24 10.40 16.50
CA HIS A 126 -9.49 9.32 17.14
C HIS A 126 -8.01 9.44 16.81
N ALA A 127 -7.67 9.69 15.54
CA ALA A 127 -6.30 9.94 15.12
C ALA A 127 -5.70 11.13 15.87
N LYS A 128 -6.39 12.28 15.92
CA LYS A 128 -5.96 13.46 16.68
C LYS A 128 -5.70 13.13 18.15
N LYS A 129 -6.60 12.39 18.79
CA LYS A 129 -6.53 12.08 20.22
C LYS A 129 -5.37 11.14 20.57
N HIS A 130 -5.08 10.15 19.71
CA HIS A 130 -4.19 9.03 20.08
C HIS A 130 -2.87 9.00 19.34
N LEU A 131 -2.72 9.75 18.22
CA LEU A 131 -1.55 9.68 17.35
C LEU A 131 -0.73 10.97 17.33
N GLN A 132 -1.21 12.04 17.95
CA GLN A 132 -0.47 13.31 18.00
C GLN A 132 0.94 13.12 18.56
N GLY A 133 1.95 13.63 17.85
CA GLY A 133 3.36 13.50 18.21
C GLY A 133 4.01 12.15 17.91
N LYS A 134 3.28 11.18 17.33
CA LYS A 134 3.88 9.93 16.88
C LYS A 134 4.63 10.11 15.55
N PRO A 135 5.69 9.31 15.33
CA PRO A 135 6.34 9.25 14.02
C PRO A 135 5.33 8.93 12.90
N PRO A 136 5.46 9.53 11.69
CA PRO A 136 4.48 9.38 10.62
C PRO A 136 4.08 7.91 10.31
N LEU A 137 5.05 7.02 10.15
CA LEU A 137 4.82 5.60 9.87
C LEU A 137 4.19 4.82 11.05
N LYS A 138 4.04 5.43 12.22
CA LYS A 138 3.33 4.89 13.40
C LYS A 138 1.96 5.53 13.63
N CYS A 139 1.51 6.40 12.72
CA CYS A 139 0.20 7.05 12.80
C CYS A 139 -0.91 6.15 12.24
N TYR A 140 -1.16 5.02 12.89
CA TYR A 140 -2.22 4.07 12.57
C TYR A 140 -2.98 3.62 13.83
N LEU A 141 -4.30 3.47 13.72
CA LEU A 141 -5.19 2.94 14.77
C LEU A 141 -6.15 1.91 14.18
N ASP A 142 -6.21 0.73 14.80
CA ASP A 142 -7.26 -0.25 14.50
C ASP A 142 -8.54 0.06 15.30
N ILE A 143 -9.20 1.15 14.94
CA ILE A 143 -10.47 1.60 15.53
C ILE A 143 -11.42 1.97 14.38
N SER A 144 -12.67 1.48 14.41
CA SER A 144 -13.63 1.72 13.35
C SER A 144 -13.98 3.21 13.15
N GLY A 145 -13.81 4.04 14.16
CA GLY A 145 -13.98 5.49 14.06
C GLY A 145 -12.81 6.24 13.44
N SER A 146 -11.63 5.61 13.33
CA SER A 146 -10.44 6.22 12.71
C SER A 146 -10.45 5.99 11.19
N TYR A 147 -11.34 6.70 10.49
CA TYR A 147 -11.46 6.56 9.05
C TYR A 147 -10.17 6.97 8.32
N SER A 148 -9.45 7.97 8.78
CA SER A 148 -8.25 8.45 8.10
C SER A 148 -7.08 7.46 8.12
N THR A 149 -7.11 6.43 8.98
CA THR A 149 -6.06 5.42 9.06
C THR A 149 -6.56 4.01 8.77
N ASN A 150 -7.80 3.68 9.13
CA ASN A 150 -8.33 2.31 9.14
C ASN A 150 -9.50 2.10 8.16
N GLU A 151 -9.74 3.02 7.22
CA GLU A 151 -10.74 2.84 6.17
C GLU A 151 -10.32 1.75 5.19
N VAL A 152 -11.31 1.05 4.63
CA VAL A 152 -11.15 0.10 3.51
C VAL A 152 -11.82 0.69 2.28
N ALA A 153 -11.09 0.83 1.18
CA ALA A 153 -11.58 1.36 -0.08
C ALA A 153 -11.25 0.43 -1.26
N ILE A 154 -12.17 0.35 -2.23
CA ILE A 154 -12.04 -0.54 -3.41
C ILE A 154 -10.77 -0.19 -4.20
N TYR A 155 -10.51 1.09 -4.43
CA TYR A 155 -9.39 1.55 -5.24
C TYR A 155 -8.01 1.31 -4.57
N TRP A 156 -7.92 1.18 -3.24
CA TRP A 156 -6.70 0.74 -2.57
C TRP A 156 -6.49 -0.76 -2.64
N ASN A 157 -7.60 -1.51 -2.66
CA ASN A 157 -7.56 -2.97 -2.76
C ASN A 157 -7.28 -3.45 -4.20
N SER A 158 -7.62 -2.67 -5.22
CA SER A 158 -7.37 -3.01 -6.61
C SER A 158 -5.89 -3.29 -6.91
N PRO A 159 -4.94 -2.35 -6.66
CA PRO A 159 -3.53 -2.63 -6.86
C PRO A 159 -3.01 -3.74 -5.92
N PHE A 160 -3.54 -3.85 -4.69
CA PHE A 160 -3.15 -4.92 -3.77
C PHE A 160 -3.48 -6.31 -4.34
N VAL A 161 -4.66 -6.50 -4.93
CA VAL A 161 -5.05 -7.77 -5.59
C VAL A 161 -4.11 -8.06 -6.77
N TYR A 162 -3.80 -7.05 -7.60
CA TYR A 162 -2.90 -7.22 -8.74
C TYR A 162 -1.50 -7.68 -8.29
N ILE A 163 -0.88 -6.99 -7.33
CA ILE A 163 0.47 -7.34 -6.86
C ILE A 163 0.50 -8.71 -6.17
N THR A 164 -0.56 -9.09 -5.45
CA THR A 164 -0.69 -10.42 -4.84
C THR A 164 -0.64 -11.52 -5.90
N ALA A 165 -1.42 -11.37 -6.96
CA ALA A 165 -1.44 -12.32 -8.07
C ALA A 165 -0.09 -12.38 -8.82
N LYS A 166 0.50 -11.21 -9.12
CA LYS A 166 1.77 -11.10 -9.86
C LYS A 166 2.98 -11.66 -9.10
N LEU A 167 3.00 -11.56 -7.79
CA LEU A 167 4.06 -12.12 -6.95
C LEU A 167 3.93 -13.65 -6.77
N GLY A 168 2.93 -14.29 -7.39
CA GLY A 168 2.75 -15.74 -7.36
C GLY A 168 2.29 -16.27 -6.00
N LEU A 169 1.54 -15.48 -5.25
CA LEU A 169 1.04 -15.80 -3.90
C LEU A 169 -0.41 -16.32 -3.92
N VAL A 170 -0.90 -16.68 -5.10
CA VAL A 170 -2.24 -17.29 -5.36
C VAL A 170 -2.04 -18.60 -6.08
#